data_90d28053434a14f06fa25081b4053100
#
_entry.id   90d28053434a14f06fa25081b4053100
#
_cell.length_a   1.000
_cell.length_b   1.000
_cell.length_c   1.000
_cell.angle_alpha   90.00
_cell.angle_beta   90.00
_cell.angle_gamma   90.00
#
_symmetry.space_group_name_H-M   'P 1'
#
loop_
_entity.id
_entity.type
_entity.pdbx_description
1 polymer ?
#
loop_
_entity_poly.entity_id
_entity_poly.type
_entity_poly.pdbx_seq_one_letter_code
_entity_poly.pdbx_strand_id
1 'polypeptide(L)'
;MYRKITTVISFKIESKFEELVKIFDSKEVDLRHSEFDIKPLFKGFSKDDPKKVICIHHAPEGNIQKFIQANSECIKSHKVDFSSMEESSWI
;
A
#
# COMPACT_ATOMS: atom_id res chain seq x y z
N MET A 1 22.56 4.74 7.75
CA MET A 1 21.46 3.90 8.29
C MET A 1 20.13 4.65 8.17
N TYR A 2 19.15 4.02 7.60
CA TYR A 2 17.85 4.64 7.40
C TYR A 2 16.94 4.43 8.61
N ARG A 3 16.27 5.49 9.04
CA ARG A 3 15.27 5.41 10.08
C ARG A 3 14.04 4.68 9.55
N LYS A 4 13.49 3.75 10.34
CA LYS A 4 12.20 3.16 10.02
C LYS A 4 11.08 4.09 10.46
N ILE A 5 10.12 4.30 9.58
CA ILE A 5 8.97 5.17 9.83
C ILE A 5 7.68 4.42 9.52
N THR A 6 6.59 4.93 10.05
CA THR A 6 5.25 4.43 9.74
C THR A 6 4.65 5.31 8.65
N THR A 7 4.22 4.70 7.55
CA THR A 7 3.61 5.41 6.43
C THR A 7 2.16 5.02 6.31
N VAL A 8 1.29 6.01 6.24
CA VAL A 8 -0.15 5.84 6.01
C VAL A 8 -0.45 6.27 4.59
N ILE A 9 -0.99 5.34 3.80
CA ILE A 9 -1.35 5.60 2.41
C ILE A 9 -2.84 5.36 2.25
N SER A 10 -3.56 6.30 1.67
CA SER A 10 -4.96 6.12 1.31
C SER A 10 -5.14 6.36 -0.19
N PHE A 11 -6.08 5.64 -0.78
CA PHE A 11 -6.38 5.74 -2.21
C PHE A 11 -7.75 5.18 -2.49
N LYS A 12 -8.29 5.50 -3.66
CA LYS A 12 -9.56 4.93 -4.14
C LYS A 12 -9.29 3.77 -5.09
N ILE A 13 -10.20 2.81 -5.10
CA ILE A 13 -10.15 1.66 -5.99
C ILE A 13 -11.44 1.57 -6.80
N GLU A 14 -11.36 0.97 -7.99
CA GLU A 14 -12.53 0.73 -8.85
C GLU A 14 -13.10 -0.68 -8.63
N SER A 15 -12.30 -1.57 -8.03
CA SER A 15 -12.70 -2.94 -7.71
C SER A 15 -13.28 -3.04 -6.30
N LYS A 16 -13.64 -4.26 -5.88
CA LYS A 16 -14.09 -4.51 -4.51
C LYS A 16 -12.89 -4.69 -3.58
N PHE A 17 -13.04 -4.27 -2.33
CA PHE A 17 -11.98 -4.39 -1.33
C PHE A 17 -11.54 -5.85 -1.14
N GLU A 18 -12.47 -6.79 -1.16
CA GLU A 18 -12.16 -8.22 -1.01
C GLU A 18 -11.21 -8.73 -2.09
N GLU A 19 -11.33 -8.23 -3.31
CA GLU A 19 -10.43 -8.57 -4.40
C GLU A 19 -9.03 -8.03 -4.15
N LEU A 20 -8.94 -6.80 -3.65
CA LEU A 20 -7.68 -6.17 -3.30
C LEU A 20 -6.96 -6.93 -2.18
N VAL A 21 -7.71 -7.36 -1.15
CA VAL A 21 -7.15 -8.12 -0.02
C VAL A 21 -6.55 -9.44 -0.49
N LYS A 22 -7.20 -10.15 -1.39
CA LYS A 22 -6.68 -11.40 -1.96
C LYS A 22 -5.32 -11.20 -2.61
N ILE A 23 -5.13 -10.07 -3.28
CA ILE A 23 -3.87 -9.73 -3.93
C ILE A 23 -2.81 -9.38 -2.87
N PHE A 24 -3.15 -8.52 -1.93
CA PHE A 24 -2.21 -8.09 -0.89
C PHE A 24 -1.78 -9.22 0.04
N ASP A 25 -2.65 -10.21 0.27
CA ASP A 25 -2.33 -11.35 1.12
C ASP A 25 -1.66 -12.49 0.34
N SER A 26 -1.38 -12.31 -0.94
CA SER A 26 -0.69 -13.30 -1.74
C SER A 26 0.80 -13.39 -1.35
N LYS A 27 1.39 -14.58 -1.52
CA LYS A 27 2.82 -14.78 -1.26
C LYS A 27 3.70 -13.90 -2.14
N GLU A 28 3.28 -13.64 -3.37
CA GLU A 28 4.01 -12.79 -4.30
C GLU A 28 4.15 -11.36 -3.76
N VAL A 29 3.06 -10.80 -3.24
CA VAL A 29 3.08 -9.45 -2.67
C VAL A 29 3.89 -9.43 -1.38
N ASP A 30 3.79 -10.47 -0.54
CA ASP A 30 4.61 -10.58 0.68
C ASP A 30 6.10 -10.57 0.35
N LEU A 31 6.51 -11.30 -0.69
CA LEU A 31 7.90 -11.32 -1.13
C LEU A 31 8.35 -9.95 -1.62
N ARG A 32 7.50 -9.26 -2.37
CA ARG A 32 7.81 -7.91 -2.86
C ARG A 32 7.97 -6.92 -1.72
N HIS A 33 7.12 -7.00 -0.69
CA HIS A 33 7.28 -6.18 0.51
C HIS A 33 8.59 -6.48 1.22
N SER A 34 8.95 -7.75 1.35
CA SER A 34 10.18 -8.17 2.01
C SER A 34 11.43 -7.65 1.29
N GLU A 35 11.42 -7.59 -0.04
CA GLU A 35 12.53 -7.06 -0.83
C GLU A 35 12.85 -5.60 -0.50
N PHE A 36 11.85 -4.85 -0.07
CA PHE A 36 11.98 -3.43 0.29
C PHE A 36 11.98 -3.21 1.80
N ASP A 37 12.07 -4.27 2.60
CA ASP A 37 12.02 -4.23 4.06
C ASP A 37 10.76 -3.53 4.58
N ILE A 38 9.63 -3.79 3.93
CA ILE A 38 8.33 -3.19 4.26
C ILE A 38 7.52 -4.19 5.07
N LYS A 39 7.05 -3.75 6.24
CA LYS A 39 6.15 -4.55 7.08
C LYS A 39 4.75 -3.95 7.05
N PRO A 40 3.77 -4.65 6.44
CA PRO A 40 2.38 -4.21 6.51
C PRO A 40 1.85 -4.31 7.94
N LEU A 41 1.22 -3.24 8.43
CA LEU A 41 0.66 -3.20 9.78
C LEU A 41 -0.87 -3.31 9.76
N PHE A 42 -1.52 -2.67 8.79
CA PHE A 42 -2.97 -2.62 8.72
C PHE A 42 -3.42 -2.26 7.30
N LYS A 43 -4.56 -2.80 6.90
CA LYS A 43 -5.27 -2.37 5.70
C LYS A 43 -6.77 -2.47 5.95
N GLY A 44 -7.51 -1.54 5.38
CA GLY A 44 -8.95 -1.50 5.54
C GLY A 44 -9.58 -0.54 4.56
N PHE A 45 -10.89 -0.42 4.61
CA PHE A 45 -11.61 0.55 3.80
C PHE A 45 -12.45 1.46 4.68
N SER A 46 -12.79 2.63 4.14
CA SER A 46 -13.54 3.62 4.89
C SER A 46 -14.92 3.09 5.27
N LYS A 47 -15.35 3.37 6.49
CA LYS A 47 -16.70 3.06 6.96
C LYS A 47 -17.77 3.69 6.06
N ASP A 48 -17.49 4.88 5.55
CA ASP A 48 -18.45 5.67 4.77
C ASP A 48 -18.27 5.51 3.25
N ASP A 49 -17.15 4.95 2.79
CA ASP A 49 -16.87 4.77 1.37
C ASP A 49 -16.07 3.47 1.16
N PRO A 50 -16.73 2.38 0.75
CA PRO A 50 -16.05 1.09 0.56
C PRO A 50 -15.03 1.08 -0.58
N LYS A 51 -14.96 2.12 -1.38
CA LYS A 51 -13.95 2.28 -2.42
C LYS A 51 -12.71 3.02 -1.94
N LYS A 52 -12.74 3.63 -0.76
CA LYS A 52 -11.60 4.33 -0.18
C LYS A 52 -10.85 3.38 0.76
N VAL A 53 -9.60 3.09 0.40
CA VAL A 53 -8.75 2.12 1.10
C VAL A 53 -7.64 2.86 1.85
N ILE A 54 -7.27 2.32 3.01
CA ILE A 54 -6.13 2.78 3.79
C ILE A 54 -5.17 1.62 4.01
N CYS A 55 -3.88 1.88 3.86
CA CYS A 55 -2.81 0.92 4.14
C CYS A 55 -1.78 1.58 5.06
N ILE A 56 -1.39 0.88 6.11
CA ILE A 56 -0.37 1.36 7.04
C ILE A 56 0.82 0.40 6.99
N HIS A 57 2.01 0.94 6.73
CA HIS A 57 3.23 0.16 6.58
C HIS A 57 4.34 0.75 7.45
N HIS A 58 5.26 -0.11 7.85
CA HIS A 58 6.48 0.28 8.58
C HIS A 58 7.68 -0.15 7.74
N ALA A 59 8.57 0.81 7.44
CA ALA A 59 9.71 0.57 6.55
C ALA A 59 10.77 1.65 6.72
N PRO A 60 12.01 1.40 6.26
CA PRO A 60 13.01 2.47 6.17
C PRO A 60 12.49 3.62 5.33
N GLU A 61 12.84 4.84 5.73
CA GLU A 61 12.39 6.06 5.03
C GLU A 61 12.75 6.01 3.55
N GLY A 62 11.77 6.26 2.70
CA GLY A 62 11.91 6.24 1.24
C GLY A 62 11.64 4.89 0.58
N ASN A 63 11.61 3.79 1.33
CA ASN A 63 11.42 2.47 0.73
C ASN A 63 10.00 2.25 0.19
N ILE A 64 8.99 2.84 0.82
CA ILE A 64 7.61 2.77 0.32
C ILE A 64 7.51 3.39 -1.07
N GLN A 65 8.12 4.56 -1.26
CA GLN A 65 8.12 5.26 -2.55
C GLN A 65 8.83 4.43 -3.62
N LYS A 66 9.95 3.81 -3.27
CA LYS A 66 10.69 2.93 -4.18
C LYS A 66 9.85 1.71 -4.56
N PHE A 67 9.15 1.12 -3.61
CA PHE A 67 8.25 0.00 -3.84
C PHE A 67 7.12 0.37 -4.81
N ILE A 68 6.45 1.49 -4.56
CA ILE A 68 5.37 1.97 -5.42
C ILE A 68 5.87 2.19 -6.84
N GLN A 69 7.04 2.82 -6.98
CA GLN A 69 7.64 3.11 -8.27
C GLN A 69 8.01 1.84 -9.03
N ALA A 70 8.63 0.88 -8.34
CA ALA A 70 9.06 -0.39 -8.94
C ALA A 70 7.87 -1.28 -9.35
N ASN A 71 6.72 -1.14 -8.68
CA ASN A 71 5.55 -1.98 -8.89
C ASN A 71 4.35 -1.20 -9.45
N SER A 72 4.57 -0.01 -9.99
CA SER A 72 3.49 0.89 -10.42
C SER A 72 2.53 0.27 -11.42
N GLU A 73 3.01 -0.48 -12.40
CA GLU A 73 2.15 -1.12 -13.39
C GLU A 73 1.32 -2.24 -12.77
N CYS A 74 1.91 -3.01 -11.87
CA CYS A 74 1.20 -4.04 -11.13
C CYS A 74 0.08 -3.43 -10.27
N ILE A 75 0.37 -2.33 -9.58
CA ILE A 75 -0.60 -1.62 -8.77
C ILE A 75 -1.74 -1.07 -9.63
N LYS A 76 -1.42 -0.49 -10.80
CA LYS A 76 -2.44 -0.02 -11.75
C LYS A 76 -3.34 -1.14 -12.24
N SER A 77 -2.78 -2.32 -12.48
CA SER A 77 -3.56 -3.47 -12.96
C SER A 77 -4.60 -3.93 -11.93
N HIS A 78 -4.45 -3.56 -10.67
CA HIS A 78 -5.40 -3.84 -9.60
C HIS A 78 -6.42 -2.72 -9.39
N LYS A 79 -6.52 -1.81 -10.35
CA LYS A 79 -7.52 -0.74 -10.40
C LYS A 79 -7.41 0.26 -9.26
N VAL A 80 -6.19 0.53 -8.82
CA VAL A 80 -5.89 1.60 -7.87
C VAL A 80 -5.84 2.93 -8.61
N ASP A 81 -6.56 3.93 -8.10
CA ASP A 81 -6.54 5.28 -8.65
C ASP A 81 -5.39 6.08 -8.02
N PHE A 82 -4.29 6.20 -8.75
CA PHE A 82 -3.12 6.94 -8.27
C PHE A 82 -3.39 8.42 -8.05
N SER A 83 -4.33 9.01 -8.78
CA SER A 83 -4.65 10.43 -8.62
C SER A 83 -5.31 10.73 -7.27
N SER A 84 -5.90 9.72 -6.63
CA SER A 84 -6.53 9.84 -5.31
C SER A 84 -5.58 9.51 -4.16
N MET A 85 -4.35 9.07 -4.45
CA MET A 85 -3.42 8.60 -3.44
C MET A 85 -2.91 9.73 -2.55
N GLU A 86 -3.05 9.55 -1.26
CA GLU A 86 -2.52 10.46 -0.24
C GLU A 86 -1.59 9.68 0.68
N GLU A 87 -0.50 10.31 1.07
CA GLU A 87 0.50 9.69 1.91
C GLU A 87 0.89 10.60 3.06
N SER A 88 1.02 10.02 4.25
CA SER A 88 1.57 10.70 5.42
C SER A 88 2.57 9.79 6.10
N SER A 89 3.64 10.39 6.65
CA SER A 89 4.71 9.67 7.31
C SER A 89 4.76 10.05 8.78
N TRP A 90 4.94 9.05 9.64
CA TRP A 90 4.91 9.20 11.09
C TRP A 90 6.13 8.54 11.70
N ILE A 91 6.69 9.18 12.69
CA ILE A 91 7.89 8.70 13.41
C ILE A 91 7.52 8.15 14.78
#